data_cacf20ffb897521844b40276212f235f
#
_entry.id   cacf20ffb897521844b40276212f235f
#
_cell.length_a   1.000
_cell.length_b   1.000
_cell.length_c   1.000
_cell.angle_alpha   90.00
_cell.angle_beta   90.00
_cell.angle_gamma   90.00
#
_symmetry.space_group_name_H-M   'P 1'
#
loop_
_entity.id
_entity.type
_entity.pdbx_description
1 polymer ?
#
loop_
_entity_poly.entity_id
_entity_poly.type
_entity_poly.pdbx_seq_one_letter_code
_entity_poly.pdbx_strand_id
1 'polypeptide(L)'
;MTDAAYAITTQDRVEIHELPGRYGDAIDDRNWAALDTIFTQDAVFDLTGVGSRICNGLDDIKSFMESEAAHPRTHMMTNIYADSDGDGITLRFRIVALLGKGLMSTASYYDKIVKTADGWRTQHRYVSSRRRDKRDAEVDRNGIAR
;
A
#
# COMPACT_ATOMS: atom_id res chain seq x y z
N MET A 1 33.22 11.37 5.64
CA MET A 1 32.54 10.85 4.42
C MET A 1 31.08 11.12 4.61
N THR A 2 30.57 12.08 3.89
CA THR A 2 29.14 12.30 3.83
C THR A 2 28.55 11.14 3.05
N ASP A 3 27.72 10.32 3.72
CA ASP A 3 26.89 9.36 3.05
C ASP A 3 26.18 10.07 1.90
N ALA A 4 26.41 9.60 0.69
CA ALA A 4 25.63 10.02 -0.45
C ALA A 4 24.22 9.49 -0.16
N ALA A 5 23.41 10.30 0.52
CA ALA A 5 21.98 10.09 0.60
C ALA A 5 21.53 9.70 -0.80
N TYR A 6 20.83 8.61 -0.96
CA TYR A 6 20.28 8.13 -2.22
C TYR A 6 19.62 9.32 -2.93
N ALA A 7 20.34 9.91 -3.87
CA ALA A 7 19.82 11.06 -4.61
C ALA A 7 18.77 10.52 -5.58
N ILE A 8 17.51 10.64 -5.18
CA ILE A 8 16.37 10.28 -6.02
C ILE A 8 16.30 11.28 -7.17
N THR A 9 16.47 10.82 -8.40
CA THR A 9 16.31 11.65 -9.60
C THR A 9 14.83 12.00 -9.81
N THR A 10 14.55 12.97 -10.67
CA THR A 10 13.17 13.27 -11.06
C THR A 10 12.49 12.06 -11.72
N GLN A 11 13.22 11.30 -12.53
CA GLN A 11 12.70 10.07 -13.15
C GLN A 11 12.35 9.04 -12.08
N ASP A 12 13.22 8.82 -11.10
CA ASP A 12 12.94 7.92 -9.98
C ASP A 12 11.67 8.33 -9.23
N ARG A 13 11.50 9.64 -8.98
CA ARG A 13 10.29 10.15 -8.31
C ARG A 13 9.01 9.84 -9.07
N VAL A 14 9.02 9.96 -10.39
CA VAL A 14 7.86 9.61 -11.23
C VAL A 14 7.56 8.12 -11.10
N GLU A 15 8.56 7.27 -11.27
CA GLU A 15 8.39 5.81 -11.17
C GLU A 15 7.89 5.38 -9.78
N ILE A 16 8.44 5.97 -8.72
CA ILE A 16 8.03 5.70 -7.35
C ILE A 16 6.56 6.12 -7.13
N HIS A 17 6.17 7.29 -7.62
CA HIS A 17 4.81 7.81 -7.46
C HIS A 17 3.76 6.98 -8.21
N GLU A 18 4.14 6.22 -9.23
CA GLU A 18 3.23 5.32 -9.93
C GLU A 18 2.93 4.03 -9.16
N LEU A 19 3.81 3.59 -8.25
CA LEU A 19 3.64 2.32 -7.53
C LEU A 19 2.29 2.19 -6.81
N PRO A 20 1.81 3.20 -6.06
CA PRO A 20 0.51 3.09 -5.40
C PRO A 20 -0.66 2.92 -6.37
N GLY A 21 -0.68 3.69 -7.46
CA GLY A 21 -1.74 3.59 -8.47
C GLY A 21 -1.75 2.21 -9.14
N ARG A 22 -0.58 1.72 -9.55
CA ARG A 22 -0.42 0.38 -10.14
C ARG A 22 -0.87 -0.73 -9.17
N TYR A 23 -0.57 -0.57 -7.88
CA TYR A 23 -1.04 -1.50 -6.85
C TYR A 23 -2.57 -1.47 -6.73
N GLY A 24 -3.17 -0.28 -6.67
CA GLY A 24 -4.62 -0.13 -6.60
C GLY A 24 -5.33 -0.82 -7.78
N ASP A 25 -4.89 -0.55 -8.98
CA ASP A 25 -5.44 -1.16 -10.20
C ASP A 25 -5.26 -2.69 -10.20
N ALA A 26 -4.09 -3.19 -9.78
CA ALA A 26 -3.85 -4.63 -9.70
C ALA A 26 -4.86 -5.34 -8.77
N ILE A 27 -5.16 -4.75 -7.62
CA ILE A 27 -6.13 -5.29 -6.67
C ILE A 27 -7.57 -5.14 -7.21
N ASP A 28 -7.93 -3.97 -7.69
CA ASP A 28 -9.28 -3.66 -8.16
C ASP A 28 -9.67 -4.52 -9.36
N ASP A 29 -8.73 -4.77 -10.28
CA ASP A 29 -8.90 -5.58 -11.47
C ASP A 29 -8.65 -7.08 -11.26
N ARG A 30 -8.27 -7.48 -10.04
CA ARG A 30 -7.88 -8.88 -9.73
C ARG A 30 -6.73 -9.38 -10.60
N ASN A 31 -5.85 -8.49 -11.01
CA ASN A 31 -4.67 -8.80 -11.81
C ASN A 31 -3.47 -9.12 -10.91
N TRP A 32 -3.49 -10.33 -10.34
CA TRP A 32 -2.44 -10.75 -9.40
C TRP A 32 -1.06 -10.85 -10.02
N ALA A 33 -0.97 -11.11 -11.32
CA ALA A 33 0.30 -11.11 -12.04
C ALA A 33 0.98 -9.74 -12.05
N ALA A 34 0.22 -8.65 -12.02
CA ALA A 34 0.78 -7.30 -11.96
C ALA A 34 1.56 -7.04 -10.65
N LEU A 35 1.32 -7.79 -9.59
CA LEU A 35 2.03 -7.65 -8.32
C LEU A 35 3.53 -7.94 -8.45
N ASP A 36 3.96 -8.70 -9.47
CA ASP A 36 5.37 -8.93 -9.80
C ASP A 36 6.12 -7.64 -10.19
N THR A 37 5.41 -6.65 -10.67
CA THR A 37 5.97 -5.34 -11.03
C THR A 37 5.95 -4.34 -9.88
N ILE A 38 5.36 -4.70 -8.74
CA ILE A 38 5.15 -3.81 -7.59
C ILE A 38 6.00 -4.24 -6.41
N PHE A 39 6.08 -5.55 -6.14
CA PHE A 39 6.80 -6.12 -5.01
C PHE A 39 8.07 -6.87 -5.44
N THR A 40 9.05 -6.92 -4.54
CA THR A 40 10.18 -7.87 -4.68
C THR A 40 9.71 -9.29 -4.36
N GLN A 41 10.47 -10.30 -4.78
CA GLN A 41 10.14 -11.71 -4.52
C GLN A 41 10.13 -12.04 -3.02
N ASP A 42 10.99 -11.38 -2.24
CA ASP A 42 11.12 -11.52 -0.79
C ASP A 42 10.28 -10.50 0.00
N ALA A 43 9.35 -9.81 -0.65
CA ALA A 43 8.59 -8.75 -0.03
C ALA A 43 7.82 -9.20 1.21
N VAL A 44 7.75 -8.32 2.20
CA VAL A 44 6.93 -8.51 3.40
C VAL A 44 5.75 -7.54 3.36
N PHE A 45 4.54 -8.06 3.54
CA PHE A 45 3.34 -7.25 3.67
C PHE A 45 2.76 -7.42 5.07
N ASP A 46 2.99 -6.43 5.92
CA ASP A 46 2.54 -6.42 7.31
C ASP A 46 1.18 -5.73 7.43
N LEU A 47 0.15 -6.53 7.64
CA LEU A 47 -1.24 -6.10 7.83
C LEU A 47 -1.67 -6.09 9.31
N THR A 48 -0.73 -6.25 10.24
CA THR A 48 -1.06 -6.29 11.67
C THR A 48 -1.68 -4.98 12.18
N GLY A 49 -1.32 -3.85 11.59
CA GLY A 49 -1.90 -2.54 11.92
C GLY A 49 -3.36 -2.36 11.52
N VAL A 50 -3.93 -3.30 10.76
CA VAL A 50 -5.36 -3.37 10.41
C VAL A 50 -6.02 -4.65 10.94
N GLY A 51 -5.36 -5.34 11.87
CA GLY A 51 -5.92 -6.51 12.55
C GLY A 51 -5.82 -7.82 11.76
N SER A 52 -4.93 -7.88 10.77
CA SER A 52 -4.67 -9.09 9.99
C SER A 52 -3.27 -9.66 10.27
N ARG A 53 -2.69 -10.38 9.34
CA ARG A 53 -1.41 -11.09 9.47
C ARG A 53 -0.27 -10.42 8.69
N ILE A 54 0.89 -11.00 8.81
CA ILE A 54 2.04 -10.71 7.96
C ILE A 54 2.09 -11.75 6.84
N CYS A 55 2.22 -11.27 5.59
CA CYS A 55 2.51 -12.10 4.43
C CYS A 55 4.02 -12.04 4.14
N ASN A 56 4.64 -13.19 3.98
CA ASN A 56 6.07 -13.31 3.75
C ASN A 56 6.36 -13.86 2.34
N GLY A 57 6.89 -13.00 1.49
CA GLY A 57 7.19 -13.29 0.10
C GLY A 57 6.02 -12.99 -0.84
N LEU A 58 6.35 -12.77 -2.10
CA LEU A 58 5.37 -12.38 -3.12
C LEU A 58 4.29 -13.44 -3.35
N ASP A 59 4.64 -14.72 -3.31
CA ASP A 59 3.68 -15.80 -3.48
C ASP A 59 2.65 -15.83 -2.34
N ASP A 60 3.08 -15.58 -1.09
CA ASP A 60 2.18 -15.47 0.04
C ASP A 60 1.27 -14.23 -0.05
N ILE A 61 1.82 -13.10 -0.54
CA ILE A 61 1.03 -11.90 -0.81
C ILE A 61 -0.04 -12.18 -1.86
N LYS A 62 0.31 -12.81 -2.98
CA LYS A 62 -0.65 -13.17 -4.04
C LYS A 62 -1.74 -14.10 -3.52
N SER A 63 -1.35 -15.15 -2.79
CA SER A 63 -2.31 -16.11 -2.21
C SER A 63 -3.26 -15.43 -1.23
N PHE A 64 -2.76 -14.51 -0.40
CA PHE A 64 -3.59 -13.73 0.50
C PHE A 64 -4.58 -12.85 -0.26
N MET A 65 -4.13 -12.12 -1.27
CA MET A 65 -4.99 -11.24 -2.08
C MET A 65 -6.04 -12.04 -2.84
N GLU A 66 -5.68 -13.18 -3.40
CA GLU A 66 -6.61 -14.04 -4.14
C GLU A 66 -7.67 -14.67 -3.24
N SER A 67 -7.33 -15.00 -2.00
CA SER A 67 -8.24 -15.62 -1.03
C SER A 67 -9.22 -14.63 -0.37
N GLU A 68 -8.91 -13.34 -0.38
CA GLU A 68 -9.75 -12.29 0.20
C GLU A 68 -10.94 -11.96 -0.73
N ALA A 69 -12.06 -12.63 -0.50
CA ALA A 69 -13.26 -12.46 -1.32
C ALA A 69 -13.90 -11.05 -1.23
N ALA A 70 -13.58 -10.27 -0.20
CA ALA A 70 -14.21 -9.00 0.13
C ALA A 70 -13.38 -7.77 -0.23
N HIS A 71 -12.60 -7.83 -1.30
CA HIS A 71 -11.88 -6.64 -1.77
C HIS A 71 -12.84 -5.49 -2.11
N PRO A 72 -12.46 -4.25 -1.75
CA PRO A 72 -13.20 -3.06 -2.17
C PRO A 72 -13.39 -3.02 -3.69
N ARG A 73 -14.40 -2.28 -4.14
CA ARG A 73 -14.64 -2.07 -5.57
C ARG A 73 -13.55 -1.25 -6.22
N THR A 74 -13.01 -0.29 -5.47
CA THR A 74 -11.94 0.56 -5.96
C THR A 74 -11.15 1.14 -4.81
N HIS A 75 -9.87 1.36 -5.07
CA HIS A 75 -8.96 2.08 -4.21
C HIS A 75 -8.59 3.41 -4.86
N MET A 76 -8.71 4.50 -4.10
CA MET A 76 -8.17 5.80 -4.48
C MET A 76 -6.89 6.04 -3.68
N MET A 77 -5.78 6.26 -4.36
CA MET A 77 -4.48 6.54 -3.75
C MET A 77 -4.29 8.04 -3.59
N THR A 78 -3.91 8.47 -2.40
CA THR A 78 -3.75 9.89 -2.08
C THR A 78 -2.58 10.11 -1.12
N ASN A 79 -2.19 11.38 -0.93
CA ASN A 79 -1.10 11.78 -0.04
C ASN A 79 0.20 11.02 -0.32
N ILE A 80 0.55 10.88 -1.59
CA ILE A 80 1.69 10.09 -2.05
C ILE A 80 2.95 10.94 -1.97
N TYR A 81 3.95 10.48 -1.24
CA TYR A 81 5.29 11.10 -1.23
C TYR A 81 6.36 10.11 -0.77
N ALA A 82 7.59 10.37 -1.17
CA ALA A 82 8.73 9.55 -0.82
C ALA A 82 9.79 10.38 -0.11
N ASP A 83 10.32 9.84 0.98
CA ASP A 83 11.42 10.39 1.76
C ASP A 83 12.64 9.49 1.68
N SER A 84 13.83 10.10 1.62
CA SER A 84 15.11 9.42 1.84
C SER A 84 15.56 9.71 3.26
N ASP A 85 15.78 8.69 4.06
CA ASP A 85 16.14 8.82 5.49
C ASP A 85 17.56 8.32 5.81
N GLY A 86 18.41 8.13 4.80
CA GLY A 86 19.77 7.59 4.95
C GLY A 86 19.82 6.06 4.96
N ASP A 87 18.77 5.38 5.38
CA ASP A 87 18.66 3.91 5.36
C ASP A 87 17.94 3.39 4.11
N GLY A 88 17.56 4.30 3.22
CA GLY A 88 16.85 3.97 2.00
C GLY A 88 15.72 4.95 1.70
N ILE A 89 14.72 4.48 0.98
CA ILE A 89 13.58 5.28 0.56
C ILE A 89 12.30 4.71 1.15
N THR A 90 11.54 5.57 1.82
CA THR A 90 10.21 5.25 2.32
C THR A 90 9.17 5.96 1.48
N LEU A 91 8.29 5.20 0.84
CA LEU A 91 7.13 5.70 0.13
C LEU A 91 5.94 5.67 1.08
N ARG A 92 5.25 6.79 1.20
CA ARG A 92 4.04 6.93 2.00
C ARG A 92 2.86 7.28 1.13
N PHE A 93 1.72 6.69 1.43
CA PHE A 93 0.46 7.05 0.81
C PHE A 93 -0.72 6.63 1.67
N ARG A 94 -1.90 7.10 1.31
CA ARG A 94 -3.16 6.68 1.93
C ARG A 94 -4.04 6.09 0.88
N ILE A 95 -4.89 5.17 1.32
CA ILE A 95 -6.00 4.71 0.49
C ILE A 95 -7.32 5.25 1.03
N VAL A 96 -8.23 5.50 0.11
CA VAL A 96 -9.67 5.57 0.34
C VAL A 96 -10.28 4.45 -0.49
N ALA A 97 -10.88 3.48 0.17
CA ALA A 97 -11.47 2.32 -0.49
C ALA A 97 -13.00 2.42 -0.45
N LEU A 98 -13.63 2.25 -1.60
CA LEU A 98 -15.08 2.19 -1.70
C LEU A 98 -15.54 0.75 -1.44
N LEU A 99 -16.21 0.56 -0.33
CA LEU A 99 -16.87 -0.69 0.03
C LEU A 99 -18.28 -0.70 -0.58
N GLY A 100 -19.03 -1.78 -0.40
CA GLY A 100 -20.43 -1.79 -0.80
C GLY A 100 -21.31 -0.85 0.04
N LYS A 101 -22.49 -0.51 -0.45
CA LYS A 101 -23.54 0.25 0.28
C LYS A 101 -23.13 1.66 0.73
N GLY A 102 -22.28 2.34 -0.03
CA GLY A 102 -21.83 3.69 0.29
C GLY A 102 -20.84 3.80 1.45
N LEU A 103 -20.33 2.70 1.95
CA LEU A 103 -19.29 2.67 2.98
C LEU A 103 -17.91 2.96 2.38
N MET A 104 -17.08 3.62 3.14
CA MET A 104 -15.67 3.89 2.81
C MET A 104 -14.77 3.41 3.94
N SER A 105 -13.57 2.99 3.56
CA SER A 105 -12.50 2.67 4.50
C SER A 105 -11.25 3.44 4.13
N THR A 106 -10.39 3.70 5.10
CA THR A 106 -9.14 4.41 4.86
C THR A 106 -8.01 3.80 5.69
N ALA A 107 -6.83 3.75 5.10
CA ALA A 107 -5.62 3.28 5.76
C ALA A 107 -4.40 4.06 5.30
N SER A 108 -3.35 4.04 6.11
CA SER A 108 -2.04 4.58 5.77
C SER A 108 -1.08 3.45 5.44
N TYR A 109 -0.31 3.65 4.40
CA TYR A 109 0.69 2.71 3.90
C TYR A 109 2.09 3.29 4.03
N TYR A 110 3.02 2.45 4.46
CA TYR A 110 4.42 2.78 4.64
C TYR A 110 5.26 1.70 3.96
N ASP A 111 5.85 2.06 2.83
CA ASP A 111 6.61 1.13 2.01
C ASP A 111 8.10 1.45 2.08
N LYS A 112 8.92 0.45 2.41
CA LYS A 112 10.34 0.48 2.08
C LYS A 112 10.48 0.02 0.64
N ILE A 113 11.08 0.88 -0.20
CA ILE A 113 11.24 0.61 -1.62
C ILE A 113 12.71 0.50 -1.98
N VAL A 114 12.98 -0.36 -2.95
CA VAL A 114 14.32 -0.61 -3.47
C VAL A 114 14.33 -0.53 -4.98
N LYS A 115 15.46 -0.12 -5.54
CA LYS A 115 15.66 -0.13 -6.98
C LYS A 115 16.25 -1.48 -7.40
N THR A 116 15.55 -2.15 -8.30
CA THR A 116 15.98 -3.40 -8.91
C THR A 116 16.41 -3.17 -10.35
N ALA A 117 16.93 -4.21 -11.01
CA ALA A 117 17.26 -4.14 -12.45
C ALA A 117 16.03 -3.79 -13.31
N ASP A 118 14.83 -4.16 -12.84
CA ASP A 118 13.56 -3.98 -13.55
C ASP A 118 12.74 -2.76 -13.06
N GLY A 119 13.35 -1.90 -12.25
CA GLY A 119 12.73 -0.68 -11.71
C GLY A 119 12.52 -0.71 -10.20
N TRP A 120 11.75 0.25 -9.71
CA TRP A 120 11.45 0.37 -8.28
C TRP A 120 10.43 -0.67 -7.83
N ARG A 121 10.63 -1.24 -6.64
CA ARG A 121 9.76 -2.25 -6.03
C ARG A 121 9.60 -2.00 -4.54
N THR A 122 8.44 -2.34 -4.00
CA THR A 122 8.20 -2.41 -2.56
C THR A 122 8.80 -3.70 -2.01
N GLN A 123 9.70 -3.58 -1.05
CA GLN A 123 10.30 -4.71 -0.34
C GLN A 123 9.63 -4.97 1.01
N HIS A 124 9.16 -3.94 1.68
CA HIS A 124 8.42 -4.09 2.92
C HIS A 124 7.26 -3.09 2.93
N ARG A 125 6.07 -3.55 3.23
CA ARG A 125 4.88 -2.72 3.40
C ARG A 125 4.28 -2.93 4.77
N TYR A 126 4.02 -1.83 5.48
CA TYR A 126 3.21 -1.81 6.68
C TYR A 126 1.94 -1.00 6.44
N VAL A 127 0.80 -1.55 6.88
CA VAL A 127 -0.50 -0.90 6.77
C VAL A 127 -1.05 -0.62 8.15
N SER A 128 -1.52 0.61 8.36
CA SER A 128 -2.10 1.05 9.62
C SER A 128 -3.47 1.65 9.38
N SER A 129 -4.43 1.30 10.23
CA SER A 129 -5.72 1.96 10.27
C SER A 129 -5.55 3.44 10.61
N ARG A 130 -6.36 4.28 9.96
CA ARG A 130 -6.45 5.68 10.36
C ARG A 130 -7.12 5.79 11.72
N ARG A 131 -6.69 6.77 12.49
CA ARG A 131 -7.28 7.07 13.79
C ARG A 131 -8.78 7.33 13.65
N ARG A 132 -9.57 6.66 14.49
CA ARG A 132 -11.01 6.84 14.57
C ARG A 132 -11.36 7.73 15.76
N ASP A 133 -12.34 8.61 15.60
CA ASP A 133 -12.97 9.30 16.71
C ASP A 133 -14.27 8.58 17.14
N LYS A 134 -14.93 9.10 18.16
CA LYS A 134 -16.17 8.48 18.65
C LYS A 134 -17.29 8.46 17.61
N ARG A 135 -17.34 9.46 16.72
CA ARG A 135 -18.35 9.56 15.66
C ARG A 135 -18.15 8.49 14.61
N ASP A 136 -16.90 8.21 14.23
CA ASP A 136 -16.57 7.14 13.30
C ASP A 136 -17.01 5.77 13.84
N ALA A 137 -16.87 5.55 15.15
CA ALA A 137 -17.30 4.33 15.79
C ALA A 137 -18.84 4.15 15.81
N GLU A 138 -19.60 5.23 15.84
CA GLU A 138 -21.06 5.19 15.71
C GLU A 138 -21.52 4.93 14.28
N VAL A 139 -20.87 5.53 13.31
CA VAL A 139 -21.11 5.28 11.89
C VAL A 139 -20.89 3.81 11.56
N ASP A 140 -19.80 3.22 12.02
CA ASP A 140 -19.48 1.82 11.76
C ASP A 140 -20.51 0.84 12.36
N ARG A 141 -21.09 1.16 13.52
CA ARG A 141 -22.09 0.30 14.17
C ARG A 141 -23.44 0.32 13.47
N ASN A 142 -23.81 1.45 12.91
CA ASN A 142 -25.13 1.67 12.32
C ASN A 142 -25.11 1.60 10.77
N GLY A 143 -23.94 1.51 10.14
CA GLY A 143 -23.77 1.42 8.68
C GLY A 143 -24.28 2.65 7.92
N ILE A 144 -24.49 3.77 8.61
CA ILE A 144 -25.03 5.02 8.05
C ILE A 144 -24.13 6.16 8.50
N ALA A 145 -23.47 6.82 7.54
CA ALA A 145 -22.88 8.12 7.78
C ALA A 145 -24.02 9.11 8.09
N ARG A 146 -24.06 9.61 9.29
CA ARG A 146 -24.95 10.70 9.69
C ARG A 146 -24.20 12.01 9.72
#